data_bde9a519c059ef06a78414a63bc5d548
#
_entry.id   bde9a519c059ef06a78414a63bc5d548
#
_cell.length_a   1.000
_cell.length_b   1.000
_cell.length_c   1.000
_cell.angle_alpha   90.00
_cell.angle_beta   90.00
_cell.angle_gamma   90.00
#
_symmetry.space_group_name_H-M   'P 1'
#
loop_
_entity.id
_entity.type
_entity.pdbx_description
1 polymer ?
#
loop_
_entity_poly.entity_id
_entity_poly.type
_entity_poly.pdbx_seq_one_letter_code
_entity_poly.pdbx_strand_id
1 'polypeptide(L)'
;MSPRLVAALLVLCVLGWWYSPVSPRVPSPPSPAAGAVPRCPPPPRVARGAEPLQSELPPDLPAFELEVATLQPLAGFSLDARVLGRADYAMDAESSLSPTDLALGWQAMTDPAVLSRMRIAQSARWYSYRWEGEAPLPPEQIHRSSANMHMIPFDGRVARTLRKVREGDRVRIDGWLVEATTPQGRRWRSSLNRSDAGNGACELIYVCAIEIEGSY
;
A
#
# COMPACT_ATOMS: atom_id res chain seq x y z
N MET A 1 -37.09 21.99 -12.47
CA MET A 1 -36.37 20.75 -12.84
C MET A 1 -37.37 19.63 -12.99
N SER A 2 -37.30 18.83 -14.06
CA SER A 2 -38.22 17.71 -14.21
C SER A 2 -37.91 16.61 -13.18
N PRO A 3 -38.88 15.85 -12.68
CA PRO A 3 -38.65 14.79 -11.71
C PRO A 3 -37.67 13.70 -12.23
N ARG A 4 -37.63 13.52 -13.54
CA ARG A 4 -36.66 12.62 -14.20
C ARG A 4 -35.21 13.12 -14.08
N LEU A 5 -34.99 14.43 -14.18
CA LEU A 5 -33.65 15.03 -14.03
C LEU A 5 -33.20 14.94 -12.58
N VAL A 6 -34.07 15.15 -11.61
CA VAL A 6 -33.75 14.98 -10.18
C VAL A 6 -33.37 13.54 -9.87
N ALA A 7 -34.15 12.57 -10.36
CA ALA A 7 -33.85 11.15 -10.18
C ALA A 7 -32.51 10.76 -10.80
N ALA A 8 -32.20 11.23 -12.01
CA ALA A 8 -30.90 10.97 -12.64
C ALA A 8 -29.72 11.55 -11.85
N LEU A 9 -29.83 12.78 -11.33
CA LEU A 9 -28.82 13.40 -10.49
C LEU A 9 -28.61 12.64 -9.18
N LEU A 10 -29.67 12.19 -8.53
CA LEU A 10 -29.57 11.38 -7.30
C LEU A 10 -28.86 10.05 -7.57
N VAL A 11 -29.17 9.37 -8.67
CA VAL A 11 -28.47 8.14 -9.06
C VAL A 11 -26.97 8.41 -9.29
N LEU A 12 -26.62 9.48 -9.99
CA LEU A 12 -25.22 9.86 -10.21
C LEU A 12 -24.50 10.21 -8.90
N CYS A 13 -25.16 10.91 -7.97
CA CYS A 13 -24.61 11.20 -6.65
C CYS A 13 -24.36 9.92 -5.84
N VAL A 14 -25.32 8.99 -5.83
CA VAL A 14 -25.18 7.69 -5.14
C VAL A 14 -24.06 6.86 -5.77
N LEU A 15 -24.00 6.81 -7.09
CA LEU A 15 -22.91 6.11 -7.80
C LEU A 15 -21.55 6.78 -7.51
N GLY A 16 -21.48 8.12 -7.58
CA GLY A 16 -20.26 8.86 -7.25
C GLY A 16 -19.81 8.62 -5.81
N TRP A 17 -20.72 8.65 -4.84
CA TRP A 17 -20.40 8.31 -3.45
C TRP A 17 -19.99 6.84 -3.31
N TRP A 18 -20.68 5.91 -3.95
CA TRP A 18 -20.38 4.46 -3.89
C TRP A 18 -19.00 4.10 -4.44
N TYR A 19 -18.51 4.82 -5.45
CA TYR A 19 -17.17 4.65 -6.03
C TYR A 19 -16.13 5.60 -5.44
N SER A 20 -16.47 6.38 -4.43
CA SER A 20 -15.53 7.31 -3.78
C SER A 20 -14.65 6.61 -2.74
N PRO A 21 -13.49 7.20 -2.39
CA PRO A 21 -12.61 6.69 -1.33
C PRO A 21 -13.27 6.68 0.08
N VAL A 22 -14.39 7.37 0.26
CA VAL A 22 -15.15 7.40 1.52
C VAL A 22 -16.34 6.45 1.49
N SER A 23 -16.46 5.65 0.46
CA SER A 23 -17.48 4.63 0.32
C SER A 23 -17.34 3.54 1.40
N PRO A 24 -18.47 2.96 1.88
CA PRO A 24 -18.43 1.80 2.76
C PRO A 24 -17.86 0.54 2.06
N ARG A 25 -17.61 0.59 0.75
CA ARG A 25 -16.91 -0.48 0.01
C ARG A 25 -15.41 -0.54 0.33
N VAL A 26 -14.80 0.57 0.77
CA VAL A 26 -13.41 0.53 1.24
C VAL A 26 -13.41 -0.19 2.59
N PRO A 27 -12.85 -1.39 2.69
CA PRO A 27 -12.92 -2.18 3.89
C PRO A 27 -12.36 -1.43 5.11
N SER A 28 -12.93 -1.68 6.27
CA SER A 28 -12.32 -1.31 7.53
C SER A 28 -11.00 -2.08 7.70
N PRO A 29 -10.05 -1.57 8.53
CA PRO A 29 -8.86 -2.34 8.84
C PRO A 29 -9.27 -3.70 9.40
N PRO A 30 -8.49 -4.77 9.16
CA PRO A 30 -8.78 -6.09 9.69
C PRO A 30 -8.84 -6.02 11.21
N SER A 31 -9.84 -6.67 11.80
CA SER A 31 -10.02 -6.73 13.26
C SER A 31 -8.94 -7.63 13.88
N PRO A 32 -8.45 -7.30 15.10
CA PRO A 32 -7.66 -8.24 15.88
C PRO A 32 -8.45 -9.51 16.17
N ALA A 33 -7.78 -10.65 16.29
CA ALA A 33 -8.40 -11.88 16.75
C ALA A 33 -8.96 -11.72 18.17
N ALA A 34 -9.99 -12.49 18.50
CA ALA A 34 -10.63 -12.43 19.82
C ALA A 34 -9.61 -12.67 20.94
N GLY A 35 -9.53 -11.73 21.87
CA GLY A 35 -8.57 -11.78 22.99
C GLY A 35 -7.15 -11.31 22.66
N ALA A 36 -6.83 -11.02 21.40
CA ALA A 36 -5.54 -10.45 21.02
C ALA A 36 -5.46 -8.98 21.43
N VAL A 37 -4.31 -8.58 21.99
CA VAL A 37 -4.02 -7.18 22.28
C VAL A 37 -3.32 -6.59 21.06
N PRO A 38 -3.95 -5.66 20.32
CA PRO A 38 -3.34 -5.06 19.13
C PRO A 38 -2.05 -4.34 19.51
N ARG A 39 -0.95 -4.71 18.89
CA ARG A 39 0.34 -4.04 19.04
C ARG A 39 1.02 -3.95 17.69
N CYS A 40 1.61 -2.81 17.40
CA CYS A 40 2.43 -2.61 16.22
C CYS A 40 3.59 -1.69 16.61
N PRO A 41 4.63 -2.23 17.29
CA PRO A 41 5.79 -1.44 17.65
C PRO A 41 6.46 -0.95 16.35
N PRO A 42 6.82 0.33 16.26
CA PRO A 42 7.47 0.85 15.06
C PRO A 42 8.88 0.26 14.91
N PRO A 43 9.29 -0.16 13.70
CA PRO A 43 10.67 -0.53 13.42
C PRO A 43 11.60 0.72 13.40
N PRO A 44 12.93 0.53 13.28
CA PRO A 44 13.84 1.63 13.02
C PRO A 44 13.42 2.43 11.79
N ARG A 45 13.49 3.76 11.90
CA ARG A 45 13.06 4.70 10.85
C ARG A 45 14.15 4.95 9.82
N VAL A 46 13.75 4.99 8.55
CA VAL A 46 14.61 5.41 7.44
C VAL A 46 14.90 6.91 7.50
N ALA A 47 16.09 7.31 7.09
CA ALA A 47 16.40 8.71 6.87
C ALA A 47 15.61 9.28 5.67
N ARG A 48 15.31 10.58 5.72
CA ARG A 48 14.57 11.26 4.65
C ARG A 48 15.31 11.16 3.32
N GLY A 49 14.62 10.74 2.27
CA GLY A 49 15.17 10.60 0.91
C GLY A 49 16.11 9.41 0.71
N ALA A 50 16.38 8.62 1.76
CA ALA A 50 17.17 7.40 1.63
C ALA A 50 16.38 6.26 0.99
N GLU A 51 17.08 5.20 0.59
CA GLU A 51 16.46 3.94 0.19
C GLU A 51 15.65 3.35 1.35
N PRO A 52 14.59 2.57 1.05
CA PRO A 52 13.84 1.89 2.08
C PRO A 52 14.73 1.09 3.02
N LEU A 53 14.52 1.26 4.31
CA LEU A 53 15.25 0.55 5.35
C LEU A 53 14.53 -0.74 5.70
N GLN A 54 15.22 -1.85 5.54
CA GLN A 54 14.81 -3.14 6.08
C GLN A 54 15.70 -3.48 7.28
N SER A 55 15.10 -3.85 8.39
CA SER A 55 15.80 -4.13 9.65
C SER A 55 15.46 -5.50 10.20
N GLU A 56 16.33 -6.01 11.06
CA GLU A 56 16.13 -7.28 11.73
C GLU A 56 14.91 -7.24 12.68
N LEU A 57 14.36 -8.41 12.95
CA LEU A 57 13.27 -8.58 13.91
C LEU A 57 13.79 -8.49 15.34
N PRO A 58 13.06 -7.80 16.25
CA PRO A 58 13.28 -7.98 17.67
C PRO A 58 13.05 -9.45 18.05
N PRO A 59 13.88 -10.03 18.94
CA PRO A 59 13.79 -11.45 19.31
C PRO A 59 12.42 -11.88 19.83
N ASP A 60 11.71 -10.97 20.49
CA ASP A 60 10.43 -11.25 21.17
C ASP A 60 9.23 -10.68 20.41
N LEU A 61 9.37 -10.35 19.12
CA LEU A 61 8.24 -9.84 18.33
C LEU A 61 7.32 -11.02 17.93
N PRO A 62 6.13 -11.12 18.53
CA PRO A 62 5.21 -12.21 18.22
C PRO A 62 4.53 -11.98 16.86
N ALA A 63 3.91 -13.02 16.34
CA ALA A 63 2.96 -12.88 15.24
C ALA A 63 1.80 -11.93 15.63
N PHE A 64 1.23 -11.28 14.63
CA PHE A 64 0.06 -10.42 14.81
C PHE A 64 -1.19 -11.21 14.43
N GLU A 65 -2.06 -11.42 15.42
CA GLU A 65 -3.26 -12.23 15.26
C GLU A 65 -4.45 -11.36 14.83
N LEU A 66 -4.95 -11.58 13.63
CA LEU A 66 -6.13 -10.93 13.06
C LEU A 66 -7.24 -11.98 12.84
N GLU A 67 -8.49 -11.54 12.79
CA GLU A 67 -9.61 -12.44 12.50
C GLU A 67 -9.48 -13.16 11.16
N VAL A 68 -8.90 -12.47 10.16
CA VAL A 68 -8.79 -12.95 8.78
C VAL A 68 -7.46 -13.63 8.45
N ALA A 69 -6.43 -13.44 9.27
CA ALA A 69 -5.11 -14.04 9.07
C ALA A 69 -4.21 -13.89 10.29
N THR A 70 -3.26 -14.81 10.46
CA THR A 70 -2.08 -14.62 11.31
C THR A 70 -0.95 -14.02 10.47
N LEU A 71 -0.35 -12.93 10.94
CA LEU A 71 0.75 -12.25 10.27
C LEU A 71 2.07 -12.58 10.97
N GLN A 72 2.90 -13.39 10.35
CA GLN A 72 4.26 -13.65 10.81
C GLN A 72 5.18 -12.53 10.33
N PRO A 73 5.79 -11.71 11.22
CA PRO A 73 6.75 -10.71 10.81
C PRO A 73 8.01 -11.37 10.23
N LEU A 74 8.55 -10.75 9.17
CA LEU A 74 9.73 -11.23 8.44
C LEU A 74 10.90 -10.26 8.59
N ALA A 75 10.62 -8.95 8.57
CA ALA A 75 11.58 -7.87 8.75
C ALA A 75 10.88 -6.59 9.15
N GLY A 76 11.57 -5.69 9.85
CA GLY A 76 11.14 -4.31 10.01
C GLY A 76 11.29 -3.57 8.69
N PHE A 77 10.41 -2.60 8.43
CA PHE A 77 10.38 -1.85 7.19
C PHE A 77 10.01 -0.39 7.41
N SER A 78 10.86 0.50 6.90
CA SER A 78 10.59 1.94 6.91
C SER A 78 10.90 2.54 5.55
N LEU A 79 10.00 3.38 5.05
CA LEU A 79 10.04 3.94 3.72
C LEU A 79 9.68 5.42 3.73
N ASP A 80 10.44 6.23 2.98
CA ASP A 80 10.15 7.61 2.61
C ASP A 80 10.04 7.67 1.09
N ALA A 81 8.83 7.89 0.55
CA ALA A 81 8.58 7.73 -0.87
C ALA A 81 7.54 8.72 -1.41
N ARG A 82 7.57 8.89 -2.73
CA ARG A 82 6.50 9.50 -3.51
C ARG A 82 5.47 8.42 -3.91
N VAL A 83 4.21 8.76 -3.79
CA VAL A 83 3.11 7.92 -4.30
C VAL A 83 3.01 8.10 -5.82
N LEU A 84 3.27 7.02 -6.55
CA LEU A 84 3.22 6.95 -8.01
C LEU A 84 1.85 6.50 -8.52
N GLY A 85 1.08 5.86 -7.66
CA GLY A 85 -0.27 5.41 -7.95
C GLY A 85 -0.91 4.79 -6.72
N ARG A 86 -2.24 4.65 -6.75
CA ARG A 86 -3.07 4.04 -5.72
C ARG A 86 -4.13 3.17 -6.34
N ALA A 87 -4.34 1.99 -5.78
CA ALA A 87 -5.46 1.12 -6.13
C ALA A 87 -6.15 0.62 -4.85
N ASP A 88 -7.48 0.71 -4.82
CA ASP A 88 -8.30 0.20 -3.72
C ASP A 88 -9.07 -1.03 -4.18
N TYR A 89 -9.12 -2.04 -3.32
CA TYR A 89 -9.75 -3.34 -3.59
C TYR A 89 -10.85 -3.63 -2.56
N ALA A 90 -11.96 -4.19 -3.03
CA ALA A 90 -13.11 -4.49 -2.18
C ALA A 90 -13.74 -5.86 -2.47
N MET A 91 -13.35 -6.54 -3.54
CA MET A 91 -14.03 -7.76 -4.01
C MET A 91 -13.10 -8.95 -4.26
N ASP A 92 -11.80 -8.78 -4.16
CA ASP A 92 -10.86 -9.91 -4.22
C ASP A 92 -10.67 -10.56 -2.84
N ALA A 93 -10.08 -11.75 -2.84
CA ALA A 93 -9.93 -12.54 -1.61
C ALA A 93 -8.96 -11.90 -0.61
N GLU A 94 -8.06 -11.04 -1.08
CA GLU A 94 -7.05 -10.35 -0.30
C GLU A 94 -7.52 -9.01 0.27
N SER A 95 -8.64 -8.45 -0.24
CA SER A 95 -9.11 -7.10 0.13
C SER A 95 -9.54 -6.96 1.58
N SER A 96 -9.98 -8.05 2.21
CA SER A 96 -10.29 -8.07 3.65
C SER A 96 -9.04 -7.88 4.53
N LEU A 97 -7.86 -8.23 4.02
CA LEU A 97 -6.59 -8.09 4.71
C LEU A 97 -5.87 -6.82 4.24
N SER A 98 -5.69 -6.66 2.93
CA SER A 98 -4.99 -5.54 2.29
C SER A 98 -5.91 -4.81 1.32
N PRO A 99 -6.67 -3.81 1.80
CA PRO A 99 -7.66 -3.11 0.98
C PRO A 99 -7.06 -2.09 0.00
N THR A 100 -5.79 -1.73 0.17
CA THR A 100 -5.14 -0.67 -0.61
C THR A 100 -3.73 -1.10 -1.02
N ASP A 101 -3.42 -0.91 -2.29
CA ASP A 101 -2.06 -0.98 -2.81
C ASP A 101 -1.56 0.43 -3.15
N LEU A 102 -0.30 0.70 -2.85
CA LEU A 102 0.41 1.91 -3.28
C LEU A 102 1.57 1.52 -4.19
N ALA A 103 1.61 2.11 -5.39
CA ALA A 103 2.82 2.16 -6.18
C ALA A 103 3.67 3.30 -5.61
N LEU A 104 4.87 2.97 -5.12
CA LEU A 104 5.75 3.89 -4.40
C LEU A 104 7.08 4.02 -5.11
N GLY A 105 7.62 5.25 -5.15
CA GLY A 105 8.91 5.54 -5.73
C GLY A 105 9.79 6.31 -4.76
N TRP A 106 11.08 5.99 -4.76
CA TRP A 106 12.09 6.67 -3.94
C TRP A 106 13.30 7.07 -4.79
N GLN A 107 14.19 7.88 -4.26
CA GLN A 107 15.36 8.39 -4.99
C GLN A 107 14.98 8.96 -6.38
N ALA A 108 15.55 8.42 -7.47
CA ALA A 108 15.30 8.90 -8.83
C ALA A 108 13.82 8.81 -9.26
N MET A 109 13.05 7.89 -8.69
CA MET A 109 11.61 7.76 -8.95
C MET A 109 10.75 8.73 -8.13
N THR A 110 11.34 9.73 -7.48
CA THR A 110 10.63 10.89 -6.92
C THR A 110 10.71 12.12 -7.84
N ASP A 111 11.61 12.14 -8.83
CA ASP A 111 11.87 13.28 -9.71
C ASP A 111 10.69 13.52 -10.68
N PRO A 112 10.04 14.70 -10.64
CA PRO A 112 8.97 15.04 -11.56
C PRO A 112 9.40 14.99 -13.03
N ALA A 113 10.67 15.31 -13.36
CA ALA A 113 11.17 15.26 -14.74
C ALA A 113 11.23 13.83 -15.27
N VAL A 114 11.57 12.85 -14.43
CA VAL A 114 11.53 11.42 -14.75
C VAL A 114 10.08 10.97 -14.92
N LEU A 115 9.24 11.25 -13.93
CA LEU A 115 7.85 10.77 -13.87
C LEU A 115 6.99 11.34 -15.00
N SER A 116 7.23 12.59 -15.45
CA SER A 116 6.49 13.20 -16.55
C SER A 116 6.67 12.47 -17.89
N ARG A 117 7.73 11.67 -18.03
CA ARG A 117 8.04 10.85 -19.22
C ARG A 117 7.51 9.41 -19.10
N MET A 118 6.88 9.07 -17.98
CA MET A 118 6.39 7.72 -17.70
C MET A 118 4.87 7.69 -17.58
N ARG A 119 4.28 6.58 -17.95
CA ARG A 119 2.89 6.25 -17.66
C ARG A 119 2.90 5.08 -16.69
N ILE A 120 2.36 5.30 -15.49
CA ILE A 120 2.25 4.30 -14.43
C ILE A 120 0.79 3.88 -14.32
N ALA A 121 0.52 2.59 -14.17
CA ALA A 121 -0.80 2.04 -14.00
C ALA A 121 -0.78 0.88 -13.01
N GLN A 122 -1.86 0.72 -12.24
CA GLN A 122 -2.07 -0.39 -11.32
C GLN A 122 -3.31 -1.17 -11.72
N SER A 123 -3.21 -2.49 -11.70
CA SER A 123 -4.31 -3.39 -12.03
C SER A 123 -4.03 -4.77 -11.42
N ALA A 124 -5.05 -5.42 -10.89
CA ALA A 124 -4.99 -6.79 -10.36
C ALA A 124 -3.80 -7.02 -9.40
N ARG A 125 -3.56 -6.09 -8.49
CA ARG A 125 -2.49 -6.08 -7.48
C ARG A 125 -1.08 -5.94 -8.03
N TRP A 126 -0.97 -5.55 -9.28
CA TRP A 126 0.30 -5.26 -9.95
C TRP A 126 0.39 -3.79 -10.32
N TYR A 127 1.60 -3.27 -10.45
CA TYR A 127 1.83 -2.03 -11.13
C TYR A 127 2.68 -2.26 -12.39
N SER A 128 2.49 -1.41 -13.38
CA SER A 128 3.26 -1.42 -14.61
C SER A 128 3.66 0.01 -14.96
N TYR A 129 4.77 0.14 -15.65
CA TYR A 129 5.24 1.41 -16.16
C TYR A 129 5.65 1.28 -17.62
N ARG A 130 5.49 2.35 -18.37
CA ARG A 130 5.87 2.45 -19.78
C ARG A 130 6.26 3.88 -20.11
N TRP A 131 7.03 4.06 -21.14
CA TRP A 131 7.44 5.35 -21.70
C TRP A 131 7.43 5.27 -23.22
N GLU A 132 7.54 6.43 -23.87
CA GLU A 132 7.70 6.55 -25.32
C GLU A 132 9.11 7.07 -25.62
N GLY A 133 9.75 6.52 -26.64
CA GLY A 133 11.11 6.89 -27.04
C GLY A 133 12.20 6.37 -26.11
N GLU A 134 13.16 7.21 -25.78
CA GLU A 134 14.26 6.85 -24.88
C GLU A 134 13.79 6.73 -23.44
N ALA A 135 14.29 5.71 -22.74
CA ALA A 135 13.97 5.47 -21.34
C ALA A 135 14.38 6.67 -20.46
N PRO A 136 13.52 7.15 -19.55
CA PRO A 136 13.86 8.27 -18.66
C PRO A 136 14.95 7.94 -17.66
N LEU A 137 15.09 6.68 -17.32
CA LEU A 137 16.13 6.09 -16.48
C LEU A 137 16.49 4.70 -17.00
N PRO A 138 17.66 4.15 -16.67
CA PRO A 138 17.92 2.73 -16.89
C PRO A 138 16.81 1.86 -16.26
N PRO A 139 16.24 0.89 -16.99
CA PRO A 139 15.14 0.05 -16.49
C PRO A 139 15.42 -0.59 -15.13
N GLU A 140 16.66 -1.04 -14.90
CA GLU A 140 17.10 -1.60 -13.62
C GLU A 140 17.02 -0.56 -12.48
N GLN A 141 17.31 0.70 -12.75
CA GLN A 141 17.20 1.77 -11.76
C GLN A 141 15.73 2.07 -11.43
N ILE A 142 14.83 2.06 -12.43
CA ILE A 142 13.39 2.19 -12.20
C ILE A 142 12.94 1.06 -11.27
N HIS A 143 13.31 -0.17 -11.60
CA HIS A 143 12.94 -1.36 -10.84
C HIS A 143 13.44 -1.32 -9.39
N ARG A 144 14.68 -0.86 -9.16
CA ARG A 144 15.25 -0.74 -7.81
C ARG A 144 14.72 0.44 -7.00
N SER A 145 14.11 1.42 -7.66
CA SER A 145 13.64 2.66 -7.02
C SER A 145 12.13 2.79 -6.98
N SER A 146 11.40 1.73 -7.27
CA SER A 146 9.93 1.71 -7.16
C SER A 146 9.39 0.30 -6.96
N ALA A 147 8.25 0.20 -6.27
CA ALA A 147 7.55 -1.06 -6.07
C ALA A 147 6.05 -0.84 -5.88
N ASN A 148 5.24 -1.89 -6.13
CA ASN A 148 3.87 -1.96 -5.67
C ASN A 148 3.83 -2.64 -4.32
N MET A 149 3.23 -1.98 -3.34
CA MET A 149 3.21 -2.46 -1.96
C MET A 149 1.77 -2.63 -1.47
N HIS A 150 1.48 -3.77 -0.86
CA HIS A 150 0.18 -4.14 -0.32
C HIS A 150 0.08 -3.69 1.13
N MET A 151 -0.88 -2.82 1.45
CA MET A 151 -1.01 -2.17 2.75
C MET A 151 -2.02 -2.89 3.63
N ILE A 152 -1.55 -3.45 4.75
CA ILE A 152 -2.39 -3.98 5.82
C ILE A 152 -2.42 -2.93 6.94
N PRO A 153 -3.49 -2.15 7.12
CA PRO A 153 -3.52 -1.13 8.16
C PRO A 153 -3.64 -1.76 9.55
N PHE A 154 -2.77 -1.34 10.47
CA PHE A 154 -2.79 -1.79 11.86
C PHE A 154 -4.10 -1.43 12.59
N ASP A 155 -4.57 -0.21 12.41
CA ASP A 155 -5.73 0.32 13.11
C ASP A 155 -6.57 1.29 12.25
N GLY A 156 -7.68 1.76 12.81
CA GLY A 156 -8.58 2.70 12.15
C GLY A 156 -7.93 4.07 11.86
N ARG A 157 -6.88 4.48 12.59
CA ARG A 157 -6.14 5.72 12.32
C ARG A 157 -5.28 5.55 11.08
N VAL A 158 -4.51 4.48 10.99
CA VAL A 158 -3.70 4.13 9.82
C VAL A 158 -4.60 3.99 8.59
N ALA A 159 -5.71 3.25 8.69
CA ALA A 159 -6.67 3.09 7.61
C ALA A 159 -7.25 4.43 7.12
N ARG A 160 -7.59 5.36 8.04
CA ARG A 160 -8.06 6.70 7.68
C ARG A 160 -7.00 7.54 7.00
N THR A 161 -5.73 7.42 7.40
CA THR A 161 -4.63 8.13 6.75
C THR A 161 -4.36 7.55 5.37
N LEU A 162 -4.31 6.21 5.23
CA LEU A 162 -4.19 5.54 3.94
C LEU A 162 -5.27 5.99 2.96
N ARG A 163 -6.53 6.16 3.40
CA ARG A 163 -7.62 6.65 2.53
C ARG A 163 -7.40 8.07 1.99
N LYS A 164 -6.60 8.88 2.66
CA LYS A 164 -6.29 10.26 2.24
C LYS A 164 -5.11 10.36 1.28
N VAL A 165 -4.28 9.32 1.23
CA VAL A 165 -3.11 9.26 0.35
C VAL A 165 -3.54 9.37 -1.10
N ARG A 166 -2.86 10.21 -1.87
CA ARG A 166 -3.11 10.45 -3.30
C ARG A 166 -1.82 10.30 -4.09
N GLU A 167 -1.95 10.05 -5.37
CA GLU A 167 -0.84 10.14 -6.31
C GLU A 167 -0.18 11.54 -6.21
N GLY A 168 1.15 11.54 -6.21
CA GLY A 168 1.96 12.75 -6.02
C GLY A 168 2.31 13.07 -4.57
N ASP A 169 1.60 12.53 -3.58
CA ASP A 169 1.94 12.75 -2.18
C ASP A 169 3.32 12.16 -1.84
N ARG A 170 3.99 12.82 -0.88
CA ARG A 170 5.12 12.22 -0.18
C ARG A 170 4.60 11.55 1.09
N VAL A 171 4.96 10.29 1.26
CA VAL A 171 4.54 9.51 2.43
C VAL A 171 5.73 8.91 3.16
N ARG A 172 5.61 8.83 4.46
CA ARG A 172 6.46 8.00 5.30
C ARG A 172 5.64 6.85 5.85
N ILE A 173 6.14 5.65 5.69
CA ILE A 173 5.48 4.41 6.12
C ILE A 173 6.44 3.63 6.99
N ASP A 174 5.99 3.24 8.19
CA ASP A 174 6.73 2.40 9.12
C ASP A 174 5.87 1.16 9.46
N GLY A 175 6.44 -0.03 9.39
CA GLY A 175 5.70 -1.26 9.65
C GLY A 175 6.56 -2.51 9.53
N TRP A 176 5.93 -3.64 9.29
CA TRP A 176 6.58 -4.94 9.22
C TRP A 176 6.27 -5.61 7.88
N LEU A 177 7.28 -6.07 7.18
CA LEU A 177 7.11 -7.05 6.11
C LEU A 177 6.63 -8.35 6.73
N VAL A 178 5.56 -8.93 6.19
CA VAL A 178 4.90 -10.08 6.82
C VAL A 178 4.64 -11.22 5.85
N GLU A 179 4.46 -12.42 6.41
CA GLU A 179 3.77 -13.52 5.78
C GLU A 179 2.41 -13.66 6.44
N ALA A 180 1.34 -13.56 5.66
CA ALA A 180 -0.02 -13.76 6.11
C ALA A 180 -0.45 -15.20 5.85
N THR A 181 -1.02 -15.86 6.86
CA THR A 181 -1.63 -17.17 6.73
C THR A 181 -3.09 -17.10 7.15
N THR A 182 -4.01 -17.39 6.22
CA THR A 182 -5.44 -17.39 6.52
C THR A 182 -5.84 -18.63 7.32
N PRO A 183 -7.01 -18.64 7.99
CA PRO A 183 -7.53 -19.83 8.69
C PRO A 183 -7.68 -21.07 7.79
N GLN A 184 -7.81 -20.87 6.45
CA GLN A 184 -7.88 -21.94 5.47
C GLN A 184 -6.51 -22.43 4.98
N GLY A 185 -5.41 -21.91 5.55
CA GLY A 185 -4.05 -22.30 5.23
C GLY A 185 -3.48 -21.63 3.98
N ARG A 186 -4.16 -20.63 3.42
CA ARG A 186 -3.65 -19.84 2.30
C ARG A 186 -2.53 -18.92 2.79
N ARG A 187 -1.41 -18.89 2.08
CA ARG A 187 -0.24 -18.09 2.44
C ARG A 187 -0.01 -16.98 1.44
N TRP A 188 0.30 -15.80 1.94
CA TRP A 188 0.73 -14.63 1.17
C TRP A 188 1.95 -14.02 1.84
N ARG A 189 3.09 -14.12 1.18
CA ARG A 189 4.38 -13.74 1.74
C ARG A 189 4.93 -12.50 1.05
N SER A 190 5.39 -11.54 1.83
CA SER A 190 6.14 -10.37 1.36
C SER A 190 7.45 -10.81 0.70
N SER A 191 7.82 -10.13 -0.40
CA SER A 191 9.23 -10.13 -0.80
C SER A 191 10.10 -9.50 0.29
N LEU A 192 11.35 -9.98 0.37
CA LEU A 192 12.43 -9.41 1.16
C LEU A 192 13.59 -8.93 0.27
N ASN A 193 13.43 -9.04 -1.03
CA ASN A 193 14.45 -8.70 -2.02
C ASN A 193 13.93 -7.62 -2.97
N ARG A 194 14.73 -6.59 -3.22
CA ARG A 194 14.36 -5.47 -4.10
C ARG A 194 14.80 -5.65 -5.54
N SER A 195 15.47 -6.73 -5.85
CA SER A 195 15.91 -7.07 -7.20
C SER A 195 15.07 -8.18 -7.84
N ASP A 196 14.06 -8.70 -7.15
CA ASP A 196 13.15 -9.70 -7.69
C ASP A 196 12.07 -9.04 -8.57
N ALA A 197 11.57 -9.82 -9.51
CA ALA A 197 10.52 -9.42 -10.44
C ALA A 197 9.54 -10.57 -10.64
N GLY A 198 8.29 -10.25 -10.98
CA GLY A 198 7.24 -11.25 -11.22
C GLY A 198 6.50 -11.66 -9.95
N ASN A 199 5.89 -12.85 -9.98
CA ASN A 199 5.07 -13.34 -8.87
C ASN A 199 5.88 -13.45 -7.56
N GLY A 200 5.44 -12.73 -6.52
CA GLY A 200 6.08 -12.71 -5.21
C GLY A 200 7.08 -11.57 -5.01
N ALA A 201 7.24 -10.67 -6.00
CA ALA A 201 8.14 -9.51 -5.91
C ALA A 201 7.52 -8.30 -5.18
N CYS A 202 6.24 -8.37 -4.80
CA CYS A 202 5.58 -7.27 -4.08
C CYS A 202 5.78 -7.39 -2.57
N GLU A 203 5.92 -6.25 -1.91
CA GLU A 203 5.96 -6.17 -0.46
C GLU A 203 4.54 -6.21 0.13
N LEU A 204 4.37 -6.99 1.18
CA LEU A 204 3.17 -7.05 2.02
C LEU A 204 3.51 -6.45 3.37
N ILE A 205 2.94 -5.28 3.68
CA ILE A 205 3.34 -4.48 4.83
C ILE A 205 2.19 -4.37 5.84
N TYR A 206 2.43 -4.81 7.08
CA TYR A 206 1.61 -4.45 8.23
C TYR A 206 2.01 -3.06 8.71
N VAL A 207 1.20 -2.08 8.37
CA VAL A 207 1.50 -0.65 8.52
C VAL A 207 1.19 -0.19 9.93
N CYS A 208 2.22 0.07 10.73
CA CYS A 208 2.10 0.59 12.12
C CYS A 208 1.86 2.10 12.14
N ALA A 209 2.50 2.82 11.22
CA ALA A 209 2.35 4.26 11.07
C ALA A 209 2.45 4.67 9.60
N ILE A 210 1.69 5.70 9.25
CA ILE A 210 1.79 6.40 7.97
C ILE A 210 1.60 7.89 8.20
N GLU A 211 2.47 8.69 7.60
CA GLU A 211 2.43 10.15 7.59
C GLU A 211 2.40 10.65 6.15
N ILE A 212 1.54 11.63 5.85
CA ILE A 212 1.53 12.35 4.58
C ILE A 212 2.29 13.65 4.81
N GLU A 213 3.44 13.81 4.16
CA GLU A 213 4.35 14.94 4.38
C GLU A 213 4.11 16.12 3.40
N GLY A 214 3.06 16.04 2.58
CA GLY A 214 2.71 17.02 1.55
C GLY A 214 2.85 16.45 0.13
N SER A 215 2.62 17.31 -0.87
CA SER A 215 2.80 16.97 -2.28
C SER A 215 4.16 17.47 -2.78
N TYR A 216 4.73 16.79 -3.77
CA TYR A 216 5.94 17.25 -4.49
C TYR A 216 5.61 18.39 -5.44
#